data_81b79452cd0a2240c87211daaf812f10
#
_entry.id   81b79452cd0a2240c87211daaf812f10
#
_cell.length_a   1.000
_cell.length_b   1.000
_cell.length_c   1.000
_cell.angle_alpha   90.00
_cell.angle_beta   90.00
_cell.angle_gamma   90.00
#
_symmetry.space_group_name_H-M   'P 1'
#
loop_
_entity.id
_entity.type
_entity.pdbx_description
1 polymer ?
#
loop_
_entity_poly.entity_id
_entity_poly.type
_entity_poly.pdbx_seq_one_letter_code
_entity_poly.pdbx_strand_id
1 'polypeptide(L)'
;MSVIRPALADGKIVICDRYVDSSLAYQGWARGLGEQDVLTLNVWATQGLFPDLVILLHLEPELGLLRSTEAPDRMELEGQDFHAKVSDAYLKIAEEHPERFVVIDADRTPAEVFESVREALARVLKEREDDGTSPGGPVGPAG
;
A
#
# COMPACT_ATOMS: atom_id res chain seq x y z
N MET A 1 -14.83 7.57 2.25
CA MET A 1 -15.62 6.49 2.89
C MET A 1 -16.98 6.26 2.26
N SER A 2 -17.57 7.24 1.58
CA SER A 2 -18.87 7.11 0.89
C SER A 2 -18.92 6.13 -0.29
N VAL A 3 -17.77 5.67 -0.79
CA VAL A 3 -17.67 4.73 -1.91
C VAL A 3 -17.15 3.38 -1.45
N ILE A 4 -16.03 3.34 -0.68
CA ILE A 4 -15.36 2.09 -0.30
C ILE A 4 -16.25 1.22 0.59
N ARG A 5 -16.75 1.75 1.72
CA ARG A 5 -17.57 0.95 2.66
C ARG A 5 -18.85 0.37 2.04
N PRO A 6 -19.62 1.10 1.25
CA PRO A 6 -20.78 0.53 0.57
C PRO A 6 -20.38 -0.60 -0.42
N ALA A 7 -19.29 -0.41 -1.17
CA ALA A 7 -18.84 -1.44 -2.10
C ALA A 7 -18.40 -2.73 -1.37
N LEU A 8 -17.68 -2.59 -0.25
CA LEU A 8 -17.30 -3.72 0.60
C LEU A 8 -18.53 -4.40 1.22
N ALA A 9 -19.50 -3.63 1.66
CA ALA A 9 -20.77 -4.17 2.20
C ALA A 9 -21.58 -4.95 1.14
N ASP A 10 -21.45 -4.55 -0.13
CA ASP A 10 -22.02 -5.26 -1.28
C ASP A 10 -21.19 -6.51 -1.71
N GLY A 11 -20.15 -6.88 -0.96
CA GLY A 11 -19.28 -8.02 -1.27
C GLY A 11 -18.31 -7.77 -2.44
N LYS A 12 -18.06 -6.52 -2.80
CA LYS A 12 -17.14 -6.16 -3.89
C LYS A 12 -15.69 -6.10 -3.41
N ILE A 13 -14.77 -6.43 -4.31
CA ILE A 13 -13.35 -6.14 -4.14
C ILE A 13 -13.13 -4.67 -4.51
N VAL A 14 -12.43 -3.95 -3.64
CA VAL A 14 -12.08 -2.54 -3.88
C VAL A 14 -10.57 -2.45 -4.07
N ILE A 15 -10.14 -1.91 -5.18
CA ILE A 15 -8.74 -1.61 -5.47
C ILE A 15 -8.55 -0.10 -5.32
N CYS A 16 -7.53 0.29 -4.56
CA CYS A 16 -7.20 1.68 -4.32
C CYS A 16 -5.73 1.91 -4.69
N ASP A 17 -5.49 2.82 -5.60
CA ASP A 17 -4.13 3.27 -5.89
C ASP A 17 -3.74 4.34 -4.85
N ARG A 18 -2.80 3.95 -3.99
CA ARG A 18 -2.36 4.68 -2.79
C ARG A 18 -3.48 4.86 -1.74
N TYR A 19 -3.13 4.64 -0.49
CA TYR A 19 -4.04 4.78 0.64
C TYR A 19 -3.27 5.23 1.89
N VAL A 20 -3.64 4.75 3.10
CA VAL A 20 -3.03 5.14 4.38
C VAL A 20 -1.51 5.02 4.37
N ASP A 21 -0.98 3.93 3.87
CA ASP A 21 0.45 3.64 3.86
C ASP A 21 1.26 4.66 3.05
N SER A 22 0.65 5.23 1.99
CA SER A 22 1.27 6.34 1.27
C SER A 22 1.39 7.60 2.13
N SER A 23 0.38 7.92 2.94
CA SER A 23 0.48 9.05 3.87
C SER A 23 1.57 8.83 4.92
N LEU A 24 1.70 7.61 5.43
CA LEU A 24 2.76 7.26 6.39
C LEU A 24 4.14 7.41 5.76
N ALA A 25 4.36 6.85 4.57
CA ALA A 25 5.65 6.90 3.90
C ALA A 25 6.05 8.33 3.51
N TYR A 26 5.14 9.07 2.89
CA TYR A 26 5.44 10.41 2.37
C TYR A 26 5.44 11.50 3.45
N GLN A 27 4.42 11.56 4.29
CA GLN A 27 4.26 12.60 5.29
C GLN A 27 4.87 12.22 6.63
N GLY A 28 4.62 11.00 7.10
CA GLY A 28 5.13 10.53 8.39
C GLY A 28 6.64 10.44 8.39
N TRP A 29 7.19 9.67 7.46
CA TRP A 29 8.62 9.36 7.40
C TRP A 29 9.42 10.36 6.57
N ALA A 30 9.17 10.45 5.27
CA ALA A 30 10.03 11.21 4.36
C ALA A 30 10.03 12.71 4.66
N ARG A 31 8.91 13.28 5.08
CA ARG A 31 8.78 14.69 5.50
C ARG A 31 8.96 14.92 6.99
N GLY A 32 9.05 13.86 7.79
CA GLY A 32 9.34 13.94 9.22
C GLY A 32 8.22 14.53 10.07
N LEU A 33 6.95 14.43 9.64
CA LEU A 33 5.81 14.90 10.44
C LEU A 33 5.47 14.00 11.63
N GLY A 34 6.14 12.85 11.75
CA GLY A 34 5.87 11.86 12.77
C GLY A 34 4.87 10.79 12.29
N GLU A 35 5.31 9.55 12.39
CA GLU A 35 4.51 8.39 11.95
C GLU A 35 3.20 8.27 12.74
N GLN A 36 3.29 8.35 14.07
CA GLN A 36 2.15 8.19 14.96
C GLN A 36 1.07 9.27 14.77
N ASP A 37 1.49 10.51 14.52
CA ASP A 37 0.55 11.61 14.30
C ASP A 37 -0.17 11.44 12.95
N VAL A 38 0.59 11.08 11.90
CA VAL A 38 0.02 10.81 10.58
C VAL A 38 -0.89 9.58 10.62
N LEU A 39 -0.51 8.51 11.33
CA LEU A 39 -1.34 7.33 11.52
C LEU A 39 -2.66 7.70 12.21
N THR A 40 -2.61 8.45 13.30
CA THR A 40 -3.79 8.88 14.06
C THR A 40 -4.79 9.64 13.17
N LEU A 41 -4.29 10.58 12.36
CA LEU A 41 -5.12 11.32 11.40
C LEU A 41 -5.75 10.41 10.35
N ASN A 42 -4.98 9.46 9.83
CA ASN A 42 -5.48 8.50 8.83
C ASN A 42 -6.52 7.54 9.43
N VAL A 43 -6.29 7.02 10.65
CA VAL A 43 -7.27 6.18 11.35
C VAL A 43 -8.59 6.93 11.54
N TRP A 44 -8.52 8.19 11.96
CA TRP A 44 -9.72 9.02 12.10
C TRP A 44 -10.42 9.26 10.76
N ALA A 45 -9.68 9.63 9.71
CA ALA A 45 -10.23 9.91 8.39
C ALA A 45 -10.85 8.68 7.72
N THR A 46 -10.24 7.51 7.90
CA THR A 46 -10.70 6.24 7.34
C THR A 46 -11.68 5.50 8.25
N GLN A 47 -11.90 6.01 9.47
CA GLN A 47 -12.69 5.34 10.51
C GLN A 47 -12.16 3.92 10.80
N GLY A 48 -10.83 3.78 10.85
CA GLY A 48 -10.17 2.51 11.11
C GLY A 48 -10.22 1.49 9.97
N LEU A 49 -10.60 1.89 8.76
CA LEU A 49 -10.58 0.98 7.63
C LEU A 49 -9.17 0.90 7.06
N PHE A 50 -8.56 -0.27 7.16
CA PHE A 50 -7.28 -0.62 6.55
C PHE A 50 -7.49 -1.59 5.39
N PRO A 51 -6.53 -1.67 4.44
CA PRO A 51 -6.57 -2.67 3.37
C PRO A 51 -6.28 -4.06 3.92
N ASP A 52 -6.91 -5.06 3.34
CA ASP A 52 -6.65 -6.48 3.64
C ASP A 52 -5.35 -6.96 3.00
N LEU A 53 -5.00 -6.36 1.87
CA LEU A 53 -3.76 -6.63 1.14
C LEU A 53 -3.20 -5.33 0.60
N VAL A 54 -1.91 -5.10 0.84
CA VAL A 54 -1.11 -4.06 0.21
C VAL A 54 -0.06 -4.72 -0.66
N ILE A 55 -0.10 -4.41 -1.95
CA ILE A 55 0.93 -4.82 -2.89
C ILE A 55 1.89 -3.65 -3.06
N LEU A 56 3.12 -3.84 -2.61
CA LEU A 56 4.20 -2.89 -2.79
C LEU A 56 5.05 -3.33 -3.98
N LEU A 57 4.93 -2.63 -5.09
CA LEU A 57 5.83 -2.80 -6.22
C LEU A 57 7.12 -2.04 -5.92
N HIS A 58 8.15 -2.77 -5.52
CA HIS A 58 9.44 -2.19 -5.18
C HIS A 58 10.36 -2.18 -6.41
N LEU A 59 10.88 -1.00 -6.70
CA LEU A 59 11.91 -0.78 -7.70
C LEU A 59 12.97 0.13 -7.08
N GLU A 60 14.24 -0.23 -7.25
CA GLU A 60 15.33 0.63 -6.82
C GLU A 60 15.19 2.04 -7.42
N PRO A 61 15.29 3.11 -6.61
CA PRO A 61 15.04 4.47 -7.08
C PRO A 61 15.85 4.87 -8.32
N GLU A 62 17.08 4.40 -8.43
CA GLU A 62 17.96 4.66 -9.57
C GLU A 62 17.41 4.05 -10.87
N LEU A 63 16.84 2.84 -10.79
CA LEU A 63 16.22 2.16 -11.93
C LEU A 63 14.89 2.82 -12.30
N GLY A 64 14.14 3.31 -11.31
CA GLY A 64 12.89 4.04 -11.52
C GLY A 64 13.10 5.29 -12.36
N LEU A 65 14.15 6.07 -12.05
CA LEU A 65 14.51 7.28 -12.81
C LEU A 65 14.89 6.98 -14.27
N LEU A 66 15.57 5.86 -14.52
CA LEU A 66 15.95 5.45 -15.88
C LEU A 66 14.73 5.03 -16.74
N ARG A 67 13.65 4.61 -16.11
CA ARG A 67 12.41 4.17 -16.78
C ARG A 67 11.40 5.29 -16.98
N SER A 68 11.52 6.39 -16.24
CA SER A 68 10.63 7.55 -16.39
C SER A 68 10.91 8.20 -17.76
N THR A 69 9.92 8.16 -18.66
CA THR A 69 9.96 8.80 -19.98
C THR A 69 9.11 10.06 -20.06
N GLU A 70 8.39 10.37 -19.00
CA GLU A 70 7.49 11.53 -18.92
C GLU A 70 8.15 12.70 -18.18
N ALA A 71 7.66 13.91 -18.43
CA ALA A 71 8.08 15.07 -17.67
C ALA A 71 7.72 14.86 -16.18
N PRO A 72 8.67 15.13 -15.25
CA PRO A 72 8.46 14.85 -13.84
C PRO A 72 7.24 15.61 -13.31
N ASP A 73 6.36 14.88 -12.62
CA ASP A 73 5.26 15.50 -11.91
C ASP A 73 5.76 16.26 -10.66
N ARG A 74 4.84 16.94 -9.95
CA ARG A 74 5.20 17.74 -8.77
C ARG A 74 5.86 16.92 -7.65
N MET A 75 5.61 15.62 -7.58
CA MET A 75 6.19 14.71 -6.58
C MET A 75 7.57 14.22 -7.02
N GLU A 76 7.79 14.06 -8.32
CA GLU A 76 9.08 13.66 -8.91
C GLU A 76 10.11 14.79 -8.93
N LEU A 77 9.69 16.04 -8.73
CA LEU A 77 10.59 17.20 -8.56
C LEU A 77 11.26 17.25 -7.18
N GLU A 78 10.80 16.46 -6.21
CA GLU A 78 11.49 16.29 -4.93
C GLU A 78 12.68 15.35 -5.18
N GLY A 79 13.90 15.78 -4.91
CA GLY A 79 15.15 15.14 -5.33
C GLY A 79 15.31 13.66 -4.94
N GLN A 80 16.33 13.01 -5.47
CA GLN A 80 16.64 11.58 -5.29
C GLN A 80 16.63 11.12 -3.83
N ASP A 81 17.16 11.95 -2.91
CA ASP A 81 17.17 11.68 -1.46
C ASP A 81 15.77 11.53 -0.87
N PHE A 82 14.78 12.25 -1.40
CA PHE A 82 13.41 12.15 -0.94
C PHE A 82 12.77 10.83 -1.40
N HIS A 83 12.98 10.46 -2.66
CA HIS A 83 12.46 9.20 -3.19
C HIS A 83 13.09 7.98 -2.51
N ALA A 84 14.39 8.03 -2.20
CA ALA A 84 15.04 6.99 -1.41
C ALA A 84 14.40 6.86 -0.01
N LYS A 85 14.20 7.98 0.70
CA LYS A 85 13.51 7.95 2.00
C LYS A 85 12.08 7.41 1.93
N VAL A 86 11.34 7.71 0.88
CA VAL A 86 9.99 7.16 0.67
C VAL A 86 10.05 5.66 0.43
N SER A 87 11.00 5.18 -0.39
CA SER A 87 11.21 3.75 -0.65
C SER A 87 11.54 2.99 0.64
N ASP A 88 12.51 3.50 1.42
CA ASP A 88 12.91 2.93 2.70
C ASP A 88 11.73 2.89 3.69
N ALA A 89 10.93 3.95 3.73
CA ALA A 89 9.75 4.03 4.58
C ALA A 89 8.71 2.96 4.22
N TYR A 90 8.44 2.74 2.93
CA TYR A 90 7.53 1.68 2.51
C TYR A 90 8.03 0.28 2.88
N LEU A 91 9.33 0.01 2.69
CA LEU A 91 9.93 -1.27 3.07
C LEU A 91 9.80 -1.50 4.58
N LYS A 92 10.08 -0.47 5.37
CA LYS A 92 9.94 -0.55 6.83
C LYS A 92 8.49 -0.80 7.26
N ILE A 93 7.52 -0.09 6.69
CA ILE A 93 6.09 -0.33 6.96
C ILE A 93 5.70 -1.76 6.57
N ALA A 94 6.23 -2.28 5.46
CA ALA A 94 5.98 -3.65 5.03
C ALA A 94 6.57 -4.69 5.99
N GLU A 95 7.75 -4.44 6.55
CA GLU A 95 8.38 -5.28 7.57
C GLU A 95 7.61 -5.28 8.91
N GLU A 96 7.01 -4.14 9.28
CA GLU A 96 6.21 -3.99 10.48
C GLU A 96 4.81 -4.62 10.36
N HIS A 97 4.31 -4.79 9.12
CA HIS A 97 2.98 -5.30 8.81
C HIS A 97 2.98 -6.45 7.79
N PRO A 98 3.77 -7.53 8.03
CA PRO A 98 3.92 -8.64 7.08
C PRO A 98 2.61 -9.40 6.80
N GLU A 99 1.64 -9.30 7.72
CA GLU A 99 0.33 -9.94 7.61
C GLU A 99 -0.52 -9.39 6.45
N ARG A 100 -0.30 -8.15 6.06
CA ARG A 100 -1.06 -7.48 5.00
C ARG A 100 -0.22 -6.97 3.84
N PHE A 101 1.12 -7.00 3.93
CA PHE A 101 2.00 -6.55 2.86
C PHE A 101 2.57 -7.71 2.05
N VAL A 102 2.62 -7.50 0.74
CA VAL A 102 3.40 -8.32 -0.19
C VAL A 102 4.30 -7.39 -1.00
N VAL A 103 5.61 -7.52 -0.80
CA VAL A 103 6.61 -6.78 -1.57
C VAL A 103 6.94 -7.58 -2.83
N ILE A 104 6.78 -6.98 -3.99
CA ILE A 104 7.06 -7.57 -5.29
C ILE A 104 8.17 -6.78 -5.96
N ASP A 105 9.23 -7.47 -6.35
CA ASP A 105 10.29 -6.90 -7.17
C ASP A 105 9.73 -6.48 -8.54
N ALA A 106 9.78 -5.18 -8.81
CA ALA A 106 9.30 -4.59 -10.06
C ALA A 106 10.40 -4.46 -11.13
N ASP A 107 11.64 -4.92 -10.85
CA ASP A 107 12.70 -5.02 -11.87
C ASP A 107 12.59 -6.33 -12.68
N ARG A 108 11.37 -6.64 -13.11
CA ARG A 108 11.00 -7.79 -13.93
C ARG A 108 10.08 -7.35 -15.05
N THR A 109 9.74 -8.28 -15.94
CA THR A 109 8.76 -7.99 -16.99
C THR A 109 7.36 -7.73 -16.39
N PRO A 110 6.52 -6.90 -17.05
CA PRO A 110 5.15 -6.66 -16.59
C PRO A 110 4.34 -7.95 -16.41
N ALA A 111 4.59 -8.97 -17.24
CA ALA A 111 3.90 -10.26 -17.13
C ALA A 111 4.28 -11.03 -15.85
N GLU A 112 5.56 -11.04 -15.48
CA GLU A 112 6.05 -11.68 -14.27
C GLU A 112 5.57 -10.95 -13.00
N VAL A 113 5.58 -9.62 -13.02
CA VAL A 113 5.03 -8.80 -11.94
C VAL A 113 3.54 -9.07 -11.77
N PHE A 114 2.78 -9.07 -12.87
CA PHE A 114 1.34 -9.35 -12.85
C PHE A 114 1.03 -10.74 -12.29
N GLU A 115 1.82 -11.76 -12.64
CA GLU A 115 1.64 -13.10 -12.10
C GLU A 115 1.85 -13.15 -10.58
N SER A 116 2.88 -12.47 -10.05
CA SER A 116 3.10 -12.34 -8.62
C SER A 116 1.96 -11.61 -7.89
N VAL A 117 1.41 -10.58 -8.50
CA VAL A 117 0.22 -9.87 -8.00
C VAL A 117 -0.99 -10.81 -7.95
N ARG A 118 -1.21 -11.57 -9.01
CA ARG A 118 -2.32 -12.54 -9.12
C ARG A 118 -2.23 -13.61 -8.04
N GLU A 119 -1.02 -14.14 -7.80
CA GLU A 119 -0.79 -15.15 -6.76
C GLU A 119 -1.05 -14.59 -5.34
N ALA A 120 -0.56 -13.38 -5.06
CA ALA A 120 -0.80 -12.72 -3.78
C ALA A 120 -2.29 -12.49 -3.52
N LEU A 121 -3.03 -12.03 -4.51
CA LEU A 121 -4.48 -11.82 -4.42
C LEU A 121 -5.23 -13.15 -4.22
N ALA A 122 -4.89 -14.18 -5.00
CA ALA A 122 -5.54 -15.48 -4.91
C ALA A 122 -5.39 -16.11 -3.52
N ARG A 123 -4.21 -15.94 -2.88
CA ARG A 123 -3.96 -16.42 -1.51
C ARG A 123 -4.91 -15.76 -0.51
N VAL A 124 -5.00 -14.42 -0.51
CA VAL A 124 -5.84 -13.67 0.43
C VAL A 124 -7.32 -13.97 0.23
N LEU A 125 -7.78 -14.10 -1.02
CA LEU A 125 -9.18 -14.46 -1.31
C LEU A 125 -9.53 -15.87 -0.80
N LYS A 126 -8.62 -16.82 -0.95
CA LYS A 126 -8.81 -18.18 -0.46
C LYS A 126 -8.84 -18.25 1.08
N GLU A 127 -7.93 -17.56 1.76
CA GLU A 127 -7.91 -17.49 3.22
C GLU A 127 -9.23 -16.96 3.78
N ARG A 128 -9.84 -15.97 3.10
CA ARG A 128 -11.15 -15.42 3.49
C ARG A 128 -12.32 -16.35 3.24
N GLU A 129 -12.26 -17.14 2.19
CA GLU A 129 -13.28 -18.18 1.93
C GLU A 129 -13.24 -19.26 3.01
N ASP A 130 -12.04 -19.66 3.42
CA ASP A 130 -11.82 -20.69 4.45
C ASP A 130 -12.24 -20.20 5.86
N ASP A 131 -12.03 -18.91 6.17
CA ASP A 131 -12.41 -18.29 7.46
C ASP A 131 -13.91 -17.95 7.55
N GLY A 132 -14.68 -18.14 6.49
CA GLY A 132 -16.11 -17.80 6.44
C GLY A 132 -16.40 -16.31 6.64
N THR A 133 -15.39 -15.46 6.52
CA THR A 133 -15.50 -14.02 6.69
C THR A 133 -15.85 -13.39 5.35
N SER A 134 -17.08 -12.91 5.20
CA SER A 134 -17.46 -12.10 4.03
C SER A 134 -16.52 -10.87 3.92
N PRO A 135 -16.14 -10.47 2.69
CA PRO A 135 -15.30 -9.29 2.49
C PRO A 135 -15.98 -8.06 3.11
N GLY A 136 -15.32 -7.41 4.07
CA GLY A 136 -15.81 -6.15 4.67
C GLY A 136 -16.00 -6.11 6.19
N GLY A 137 -15.62 -7.16 6.93
CA GLY A 137 -15.60 -7.09 8.40
C GLY A 137 -14.43 -6.24 8.91
N PRO A 138 -14.59 -5.44 9.99
CA PRO A 138 -13.49 -4.67 10.55
C PRO A 138 -12.45 -5.63 11.14
N VAL A 139 -11.23 -5.56 10.65
CA VAL A 139 -10.07 -6.08 11.38
C VAL A 139 -9.84 -5.12 12.54
N GLY A 140 -10.19 -5.56 13.74
CA GLY A 140 -9.94 -4.78 14.94
C GLY A 140 -8.43 -4.58 15.13
N PRO A 141 -8.00 -3.47 15.77
CA PRO A 141 -6.60 -3.28 16.10
C PRO A 141 -6.16 -4.40 17.03
N ALA A 142 -5.08 -5.08 16.65
CA ALA A 142 -4.36 -5.93 17.59
C ALA A 142 -3.88 -5.03 18.73
N GLY A 143 -4.28 -5.38 19.98
CA GLY A 143 -4.02 -4.65 21.21
C GLY A 143 -2.55 -4.52 21.56
#